data_68deeedf323101b61afd3641fa043caf
#
_entry.id   68deeedf323101b61afd3641fa043caf
#
_cell.length_a   1.000
_cell.length_b   1.000
_cell.length_c   1.000
_cell.angle_alpha   90.00
_cell.angle_beta   90.00
_cell.angle_gamma   90.00
#
_symmetry.space_group_name_H-M   'P 1'
#
loop_
_entity.id
_entity.type
_entity.pdbx_description
1 polymer ?
#
loop_
_entity_poly.entity_id
_entity_poly.type
_entity_poly.pdbx_seq_one_letter_code
_entity_poly.pdbx_strand_id
1 'polypeptide(L)'
;MATRALITGITGQDGSYLAELLLAKGYDEVIGMVRRSSTVNFERIGHLQEQLTLVPGDLLDEASLIEVLRMHRPDEVYNLAAQSFVQTSFGQPVLTGETTALGVTRLLDAIRIVDPDVRFYQASSSEMFGKVVEVPQRESTPFYPRSPYGVAKVYGHWITVNYRESYDLHATSGILFNHESPRRGLEFVTRKITHGVARIKQGLDTELRLGNLEAQRDWGFAGDYVEAMYLMLQQDTPADYVVSTGETHSVREFCEVAFGHVGLDYQEFVVQDEKFFRPAEVELLVGDATKAHTVLGWKPKTPFTELVTGMVEADMDQVSAKLRALS
;
A
#
# COMPACT_ATOMS: atom_id res chain seq x y z
N MET A 1 25.58 -8.61 -13.64
CA MET A 1 25.68 -8.86 -12.19
C MET A 1 24.34 -9.42 -11.75
N ALA A 2 24.31 -10.19 -10.69
CA ALA A 2 23.05 -10.69 -10.14
C ALA A 2 22.23 -9.52 -9.59
N THR A 3 20.94 -9.41 -9.91
CA THR A 3 20.07 -8.35 -9.42
C THR A 3 19.30 -8.84 -8.19
N ARG A 4 19.49 -8.17 -7.04
CA ARG A 4 18.91 -8.53 -5.77
C ARG A 4 18.01 -7.41 -5.24
N ALA A 5 16.83 -7.73 -4.76
CA ALA A 5 15.92 -6.76 -4.17
C ALA A 5 15.53 -7.13 -2.75
N LEU A 6 15.56 -6.16 -1.84
CA LEU A 6 15.04 -6.28 -0.49
C LEU A 6 13.68 -5.57 -0.40
N ILE A 7 12.65 -6.29 0.05
CA ILE A 7 11.30 -5.75 0.26
C ILE A 7 11.00 -5.76 1.77
N THR A 8 10.86 -4.59 2.37
CA THR A 8 10.25 -4.50 3.70
C THR A 8 8.73 -4.55 3.57
N GLY A 9 8.02 -5.17 4.53
CA GLY A 9 6.57 -5.33 4.41
C GLY A 9 6.13 -6.36 3.37
N ILE A 10 6.97 -7.34 3.09
CA ILE A 10 6.75 -8.42 2.10
C ILE A 10 5.41 -9.17 2.29
N THR A 11 4.94 -9.30 3.53
CA THR A 11 3.68 -9.98 3.86
C THR A 11 2.43 -9.13 3.65
N GLY A 12 2.61 -7.85 3.26
CA GLY A 12 1.53 -6.93 2.90
C GLY A 12 0.97 -7.19 1.51
N GLN A 13 -0.10 -6.45 1.16
CA GLN A 13 -0.66 -6.45 -0.19
C GLN A 13 0.41 -6.16 -1.24
N ASP A 14 1.00 -4.97 -1.17
CA ASP A 14 1.95 -4.48 -2.17
C ASP A 14 3.24 -5.29 -2.20
N GLY A 15 3.74 -5.70 -1.01
CA GLY A 15 4.93 -6.55 -0.91
C GLY A 15 4.76 -7.87 -1.64
N SER A 16 3.58 -8.48 -1.56
CA SER A 16 3.29 -9.75 -2.24
C SER A 16 3.20 -9.60 -3.77
N TYR A 17 2.55 -8.54 -4.28
CA TYR A 17 2.50 -8.26 -5.72
C TYR A 17 3.85 -7.84 -6.28
N LEU A 18 4.60 -7.02 -5.52
CA LEU A 18 5.95 -6.62 -5.93
C LEU A 18 6.90 -7.83 -6.01
N ALA A 19 6.83 -8.75 -5.05
CA ALA A 19 7.62 -9.97 -5.09
C ALA A 19 7.33 -10.81 -6.34
N GLU A 20 6.05 -11.00 -6.70
CA GLU A 20 5.66 -11.67 -7.94
C GLU A 20 6.22 -10.95 -9.17
N LEU A 21 6.11 -9.63 -9.20
CA LEU A 21 6.61 -8.82 -10.31
C LEU A 21 8.14 -8.97 -10.48
N LEU A 22 8.91 -8.84 -9.39
CA LEU A 22 10.37 -8.92 -9.44
C LEU A 22 10.85 -10.33 -9.85
N LEU A 23 10.21 -11.38 -9.33
CA LEU A 23 10.47 -12.76 -9.78
C LEU A 23 10.17 -12.93 -11.28
N ALA A 24 9.04 -12.39 -11.76
CA ALA A 24 8.68 -12.42 -13.19
C ALA A 24 9.64 -11.59 -14.06
N LYS A 25 10.27 -10.54 -13.50
CA LYS A 25 11.32 -9.75 -14.17
C LYS A 25 12.68 -10.44 -14.19
N GLY A 26 12.82 -11.59 -13.53
CA GLY A 26 14.04 -12.38 -13.52
C GLY A 26 15.10 -11.88 -12.53
N TYR A 27 14.70 -11.30 -11.40
CA TYR A 27 15.62 -11.01 -10.30
C TYR A 27 16.25 -12.30 -9.78
N ASP A 28 17.53 -12.29 -9.55
CA ASP A 28 18.27 -13.47 -9.07
C ASP A 28 17.94 -13.81 -7.63
N GLU A 29 17.62 -12.81 -6.82
CA GLU A 29 17.18 -12.98 -5.43
C GLU A 29 16.16 -11.91 -5.03
N VAL A 30 15.00 -12.33 -4.54
CA VAL A 30 13.99 -11.47 -3.91
C VAL A 30 13.97 -11.76 -2.41
N ILE A 31 14.45 -10.79 -1.62
CA ILE A 31 14.61 -10.89 -0.18
C ILE A 31 13.42 -10.22 0.49
N GLY A 32 12.67 -10.97 1.28
CA GLY A 32 11.54 -10.47 2.04
C GLY A 32 11.89 -10.25 3.52
N MET A 33 11.89 -9.00 3.98
CA MET A 33 12.09 -8.73 5.39
C MET A 33 10.80 -8.93 6.17
N VAL A 34 10.84 -9.78 7.19
CA VAL A 34 9.71 -10.11 8.05
C VAL A 34 10.03 -9.77 9.50
N ARG A 35 9.08 -9.08 10.15
CA ARG A 35 9.19 -8.82 11.58
C ARG A 35 8.95 -10.11 12.39
N ARG A 36 9.78 -10.37 13.37
CA ARG A 36 9.54 -11.47 14.29
C ARG A 36 8.24 -11.24 15.07
N SER A 37 7.33 -12.18 14.96
CA SER A 37 6.08 -12.21 15.72
C SER A 37 5.82 -13.63 16.24
N SER A 38 4.99 -13.76 17.29
CA SER A 38 4.57 -15.06 17.80
C SER A 38 3.64 -15.81 16.85
N THR A 39 2.99 -15.08 15.93
CA THR A 39 2.12 -15.64 14.89
C THR A 39 2.67 -15.25 13.53
N VAL A 40 2.98 -16.23 12.72
CA VAL A 40 3.45 -16.01 11.34
C VAL A 40 2.24 -15.99 10.43
N ASN A 41 2.09 -14.91 9.63
CA ASN A 41 1.07 -14.83 8.60
C ASN A 41 1.74 -14.65 7.24
N PHE A 42 1.83 -15.74 6.48
CA PHE A 42 2.35 -15.78 5.11
C PHE A 42 1.26 -16.01 4.07
N GLU A 43 -0.02 -15.80 4.41
CA GLU A 43 -1.14 -16.06 3.52
C GLU A 43 -0.96 -15.44 2.13
N ARG A 44 -0.48 -14.18 2.06
CA ARG A 44 -0.31 -13.46 0.78
C ARG A 44 0.92 -13.89 -0.02
N ILE A 45 1.90 -14.50 0.61
CA ILE A 45 3.16 -14.95 -0.02
C ILE A 45 3.37 -16.47 0.05
N GLY A 46 2.36 -17.22 0.54
CA GLY A 46 2.47 -18.68 0.72
C GLY A 46 2.86 -19.43 -0.55
N HIS A 47 2.37 -18.99 -1.69
CA HIS A 47 2.67 -19.56 -3.00
C HIS A 47 4.06 -19.18 -3.56
N LEU A 48 4.76 -18.26 -2.91
CA LEU A 48 6.10 -17.78 -3.30
C LEU A 48 7.21 -18.22 -2.35
N GLN A 49 6.89 -18.86 -1.21
CA GLN A 49 7.85 -19.09 -0.13
C GLN A 49 9.14 -19.80 -0.57
N GLU A 50 9.05 -20.73 -1.50
CA GLU A 50 10.22 -21.47 -2.04
C GLU A 50 11.09 -20.62 -2.98
N GLN A 51 10.56 -19.48 -3.45
CA GLN A 51 11.25 -18.58 -4.38
C GLN A 51 11.79 -17.32 -3.69
N LEU A 52 11.46 -17.12 -2.39
CA LEU A 52 11.83 -15.95 -1.61
C LEU A 52 12.87 -16.29 -0.55
N THR A 53 13.83 -15.40 -0.36
CA THR A 53 14.72 -15.41 0.82
C THR A 53 14.07 -14.60 1.94
N LEU A 54 13.45 -15.26 2.91
CA LEU A 54 12.81 -14.57 4.04
C LEU A 54 13.81 -14.34 5.17
N VAL A 55 13.97 -13.07 5.60
CA VAL A 55 14.93 -12.66 6.61
C VAL A 55 14.26 -11.91 7.76
N PRO A 56 14.69 -12.12 9.03
CA PRO A 56 14.18 -11.35 10.14
C PRO A 56 14.76 -9.92 10.14
N GLY A 57 13.92 -8.91 10.39
CA GLY A 57 14.35 -7.52 10.59
C GLY A 57 13.18 -6.65 11.02
N ASP A 58 13.47 -5.54 11.68
CA ASP A 58 12.45 -4.61 12.18
C ASP A 58 12.87 -3.16 11.92
N LEU A 59 11.97 -2.32 11.40
CA LEU A 59 12.21 -0.89 11.22
C LEU A 59 12.45 -0.14 12.55
N LEU A 60 12.13 -0.75 13.68
CA LEU A 60 12.44 -0.23 15.00
C LEU A 60 13.86 -0.56 15.48
N ASP A 61 14.55 -1.48 14.80
CA ASP A 61 15.88 -1.97 15.16
C ASP A 61 16.89 -1.76 14.01
N GLU A 62 17.62 -0.64 14.07
CA GLU A 62 18.61 -0.27 13.06
C GLU A 62 19.74 -1.29 12.93
N ALA A 63 20.13 -1.96 14.02
CA ALA A 63 21.17 -2.98 13.97
C ALA A 63 20.74 -4.17 13.09
N SER A 64 19.47 -4.59 13.18
CA SER A 64 18.93 -5.64 12.33
C SER A 64 18.90 -5.23 10.85
N LEU A 65 18.61 -3.96 10.55
CA LEU A 65 18.63 -3.43 9.18
C LEU A 65 20.04 -3.43 8.59
N ILE A 66 21.03 -2.99 9.35
CA ILE A 66 22.45 -3.01 8.95
C ILE A 66 22.92 -4.46 8.70
N GLU A 67 22.53 -5.40 9.55
CA GLU A 67 22.90 -6.81 9.39
C GLU A 67 22.30 -7.41 8.11
N VAL A 68 21.00 -7.18 7.86
CA VAL A 68 20.33 -7.66 6.65
C VAL A 68 21.00 -7.09 5.38
N LEU A 69 21.27 -5.78 5.35
CA LEU A 69 21.93 -5.13 4.21
C LEU A 69 23.36 -5.66 3.99
N ARG A 70 24.14 -5.88 5.04
CA ARG A 70 25.50 -6.42 4.97
C ARG A 70 25.53 -7.85 4.46
N MET A 71 24.59 -8.68 4.92
CA MET A 71 24.54 -10.11 4.60
C MET A 71 24.07 -10.34 3.17
N HIS A 72 23.05 -9.63 2.73
CA HIS A 72 22.36 -9.90 1.46
C HIS A 72 22.80 -8.98 0.31
N ARG A 73 23.37 -7.81 0.60
CA ARG A 73 23.85 -6.87 -0.41
C ARG A 73 22.85 -6.64 -1.55
N PRO A 74 21.63 -6.17 -1.25
CA PRO A 74 20.65 -5.88 -2.29
C PRO A 74 21.10 -4.69 -3.15
N ASP A 75 20.79 -4.72 -4.45
CA ASP A 75 20.97 -3.61 -5.37
C ASP A 75 19.81 -2.60 -5.23
N GLU A 76 18.63 -3.11 -4.81
CA GLU A 76 17.41 -2.32 -4.66
C GLU A 76 16.73 -2.61 -3.32
N VAL A 77 16.20 -1.58 -2.68
CA VAL A 77 15.44 -1.66 -1.43
C VAL A 77 14.09 -0.99 -1.61
N TYR A 78 13.02 -1.76 -1.45
CA TYR A 78 11.64 -1.28 -1.48
C TYR A 78 11.07 -1.20 -0.06
N ASN A 79 10.91 0.02 0.46
CA ASN A 79 10.37 0.24 1.81
C ASN A 79 8.84 0.38 1.78
N LEU A 80 8.15 -0.75 1.97
CA LEU A 80 6.68 -0.82 2.02
C LEU A 80 6.15 -1.02 3.45
N ALA A 81 7.03 -1.36 4.40
CA ALA A 81 6.63 -1.58 5.79
C ALA A 81 6.19 -0.29 6.47
N ALA A 82 5.01 -0.32 7.08
CA ALA A 82 4.44 0.80 7.82
C ALA A 82 3.34 0.30 8.77
N GLN A 83 2.96 1.12 9.74
CA GLN A 83 1.65 1.01 10.38
C GLN A 83 0.66 1.74 9.45
N SER A 84 -0.02 1.01 8.57
CA SER A 84 -0.75 1.58 7.41
C SER A 84 -2.23 1.88 7.64
N PHE A 85 -2.84 1.33 8.70
CA PHE A 85 -4.25 1.57 8.96
C PHE A 85 -4.47 2.90 9.68
N VAL A 86 -5.01 3.88 8.95
CA VAL A 86 -5.17 5.28 9.40
C VAL A 86 -5.90 5.38 10.74
N GLN A 87 -6.99 4.63 10.92
CA GLN A 87 -7.79 4.70 12.16
C GLN A 87 -6.96 4.30 13.39
N THR A 88 -6.15 3.24 13.30
CA THR A 88 -5.26 2.81 14.40
C THR A 88 -4.24 3.87 14.78
N SER A 89 -3.81 4.72 13.84
CA SER A 89 -2.82 5.76 14.12
C SER A 89 -3.29 6.79 15.16
N PHE A 90 -4.60 7.03 15.27
CA PHE A 90 -5.15 7.92 16.29
C PHE A 90 -5.02 7.33 17.71
N GLY A 91 -5.15 6.01 17.85
CA GLY A 91 -4.97 5.31 19.12
C GLY A 91 -3.51 4.98 19.47
N GLN A 92 -2.64 4.92 18.45
CA GLN A 92 -1.22 4.54 18.59
C GLN A 92 -0.29 5.53 17.85
N PRO A 93 -0.37 6.84 18.13
CA PRO A 93 0.36 7.85 17.37
C PRO A 93 1.89 7.71 17.51
N VAL A 94 2.39 7.36 18.69
CA VAL A 94 3.83 7.17 18.95
C VAL A 94 4.36 5.99 18.16
N LEU A 95 3.73 4.82 18.26
CA LEU A 95 4.15 3.63 17.49
C LEU A 95 4.09 3.88 15.98
N THR A 96 3.07 4.61 15.52
CA THR A 96 2.95 5.02 14.11
C THR A 96 4.13 5.91 13.70
N GLY A 97 4.51 6.89 14.52
CA GLY A 97 5.68 7.74 14.29
C GLY A 97 6.98 6.95 14.28
N GLU A 98 7.19 6.09 15.25
CA GLU A 98 8.39 5.26 15.35
C GLU A 98 8.59 4.35 14.14
N THR A 99 7.52 3.65 13.72
CA THR A 99 7.61 2.68 12.63
C THR A 99 7.59 3.38 11.26
N THR A 100 6.63 4.30 11.03
CA THR A 100 6.32 4.83 9.69
C THR A 100 7.14 6.08 9.36
N ALA A 101 7.62 6.81 10.37
CA ALA A 101 8.49 7.98 10.19
C ALA A 101 9.95 7.64 10.47
N LEU A 102 10.32 7.42 11.74
CA LEU A 102 11.71 7.17 12.13
C LEU A 102 12.26 5.85 11.57
N GLY A 103 11.41 4.86 11.31
CA GLY A 103 11.80 3.64 10.61
C GLY A 103 12.40 3.90 9.22
N VAL A 104 11.90 4.92 8.50
CA VAL A 104 12.48 5.35 7.21
C VAL A 104 13.88 5.90 7.40
N THR A 105 14.09 6.74 8.42
CA THR A 105 15.43 7.28 8.74
C THR A 105 16.42 6.16 9.05
N ARG A 106 16.04 5.21 9.91
CA ARG A 106 16.91 4.07 10.28
C ARG A 106 17.31 3.25 9.05
N LEU A 107 16.36 3.01 8.13
CA LEU A 107 16.67 2.23 6.92
C LEU A 107 17.56 3.01 5.95
N LEU A 108 17.30 4.30 5.74
CA LEU A 108 18.15 5.17 4.91
C LEU A 108 19.56 5.30 5.48
N ASP A 109 19.68 5.45 6.82
CA ASP A 109 21.00 5.54 7.46
C ASP A 109 21.75 4.22 7.41
N ALA A 110 21.06 3.10 7.57
CA ALA A 110 21.63 1.77 7.39
C ALA A 110 22.15 1.57 5.95
N ILE A 111 21.40 2.02 4.92
CA ILE A 111 21.84 2.01 3.52
C ILE A 111 23.09 2.87 3.35
N ARG A 112 23.07 4.11 3.82
CA ARG A 112 24.21 5.03 3.76
C ARG A 112 25.48 4.46 4.39
N ILE A 113 25.35 3.72 5.49
CA ILE A 113 26.46 3.09 6.23
C ILE A 113 27.00 1.86 5.51
N VAL A 114 26.11 1.05 4.93
CA VAL A 114 26.48 -0.26 4.38
C VAL A 114 26.87 -0.19 2.91
N ASP A 115 26.05 0.47 2.09
CA ASP A 115 26.24 0.58 0.65
C ASP A 115 25.40 1.75 0.10
N PRO A 116 26.00 2.93 -0.12
CA PRO A 116 25.28 4.12 -0.60
C PRO A 116 24.86 4.02 -2.09
N ASP A 117 25.32 3.02 -2.84
CA ASP A 117 24.96 2.83 -4.23
C ASP A 117 23.61 2.08 -4.39
N VAL A 118 23.02 1.59 -3.30
CA VAL A 118 21.73 0.93 -3.29
C VAL A 118 20.62 1.90 -3.73
N ARG A 119 19.79 1.47 -4.68
CA ARG A 119 18.60 2.20 -5.10
C ARG A 119 17.47 1.99 -4.10
N PHE A 120 16.95 3.08 -3.55
CA PHE A 120 15.93 3.04 -2.50
C PHE A 120 14.59 3.60 -2.98
N TYR A 121 13.53 2.86 -2.74
CA TYR A 121 12.14 3.28 -2.95
C TYR A 121 11.42 3.45 -1.63
N GLN A 122 10.77 4.61 -1.43
CA GLN A 122 9.90 4.91 -0.30
C GLN A 122 8.43 4.92 -0.72
N ALA A 123 7.61 4.10 -0.09
CA ALA A 123 6.16 4.20 -0.21
C ALA A 123 5.64 5.41 0.57
N SER A 124 5.46 6.53 -0.12
CA SER A 124 4.72 7.69 0.35
C SER A 124 3.21 7.49 0.14
N SER A 125 2.36 8.48 0.47
CA SER A 125 0.91 8.28 0.48
C SER A 125 0.15 9.57 0.15
N SER A 126 -0.96 9.47 -0.57
CA SER A 126 -1.90 10.58 -0.79
C SER A 126 -2.52 11.13 0.51
N GLU A 127 -2.52 10.36 1.61
CA GLU A 127 -2.93 10.84 2.95
C GLU A 127 -2.04 12.00 3.47
N MET A 128 -0.87 12.23 2.86
CA MET A 128 -0.03 13.40 3.14
C MET A 128 -0.70 14.70 2.70
N PHE A 129 -1.49 14.71 1.62
CA PHE A 129 -2.22 15.88 1.15
C PHE A 129 -3.32 16.30 2.13
N GLY A 130 -4.01 15.34 2.76
CA GLY A 130 -4.96 15.56 3.84
C GLY A 130 -6.05 16.57 3.53
N LYS A 131 -5.98 17.80 4.12
CA LYS A 131 -6.85 18.92 3.75
C LYS A 131 -6.31 19.55 2.47
N VAL A 132 -6.79 19.06 1.33
CA VAL A 132 -6.28 19.42 0.02
C VAL A 132 -6.42 20.92 -0.26
N VAL A 133 -5.38 21.50 -0.85
CA VAL A 133 -5.30 22.93 -1.22
C VAL A 133 -5.46 23.17 -2.72
N GLU A 134 -5.32 22.11 -3.52
CA GLU A 134 -5.54 22.11 -4.96
C GLU A 134 -6.03 20.75 -5.45
N VAL A 135 -6.72 20.72 -6.58
CA VAL A 135 -7.28 19.51 -7.22
C VAL A 135 -7.01 19.60 -8.73
N PRO A 136 -6.47 18.54 -9.35
CA PRO A 136 -5.91 17.34 -8.75
C PRO A 136 -4.59 17.58 -8.02
N GLN A 137 -4.20 16.65 -7.11
CA GLN A 137 -2.93 16.74 -6.39
C GLN A 137 -1.78 16.20 -7.25
N ARG A 138 -0.65 16.90 -7.21
CA ARG A 138 0.60 16.58 -7.91
C ARG A 138 1.79 16.60 -6.95
N GLU A 139 2.97 16.31 -7.45
CA GLU A 139 4.21 16.27 -6.63
C GLU A 139 4.53 17.59 -5.94
N SER A 140 4.12 18.73 -6.53
CA SER A 140 4.32 20.07 -5.97
C SER A 140 3.23 20.55 -5.04
N THR A 141 2.13 19.80 -4.90
CA THR A 141 1.01 20.17 -4.02
C THR A 141 1.44 20.16 -2.56
N PRO A 142 1.23 21.22 -1.79
CA PRO A 142 1.60 21.28 -0.37
C PRO A 142 0.86 20.20 0.45
N PHE A 143 1.58 19.58 1.38
CA PHE A 143 1.01 18.60 2.30
C PHE A 143 0.32 19.26 3.49
N TYR A 144 -0.86 18.77 3.85
CA TYR A 144 -1.60 19.17 5.05
C TYR A 144 -2.26 17.94 5.70
N PRO A 145 -1.47 17.02 6.30
CA PRO A 145 -1.98 15.73 6.79
C PRO A 145 -3.04 15.89 7.87
N ARG A 146 -4.01 14.97 7.89
CA ARG A 146 -5.17 14.96 8.79
C ARG A 146 -5.16 13.79 9.79
N SER A 147 -4.07 13.02 9.83
CA SER A 147 -3.93 11.87 10.73
C SER A 147 -2.47 11.71 11.18
N PRO A 148 -2.22 11.06 12.35
CA PRO A 148 -0.85 10.72 12.75
C PRO A 148 -0.12 9.87 11.69
N TYR A 149 -0.83 9.01 10.97
CA TYR A 149 -0.29 8.28 9.83
C TYR A 149 0.16 9.21 8.71
N GLY A 150 -0.69 10.15 8.29
CA GLY A 150 -0.33 11.14 7.26
C GLY A 150 0.88 11.99 7.67
N VAL A 151 0.95 12.44 8.93
CA VAL A 151 2.12 13.16 9.48
C VAL A 151 3.39 12.31 9.41
N ALA A 152 3.30 11.03 9.80
CA ALA A 152 4.44 10.11 9.74
C ALA A 152 4.90 9.87 8.30
N LYS A 153 3.98 9.78 7.33
CA LYS A 153 4.30 9.67 5.90
C LYS A 153 4.95 10.94 5.35
N VAL A 154 4.51 12.14 5.77
CA VAL A 154 5.15 13.41 5.41
C VAL A 154 6.60 13.44 5.89
N TYR A 155 6.86 13.03 7.14
CA TYR A 155 8.23 12.91 7.63
C TYR A 155 9.05 11.93 6.78
N GLY A 156 8.52 10.70 6.54
CA GLY A 156 9.19 9.67 5.73
C GLY A 156 9.51 10.15 4.31
N HIS A 157 8.59 10.90 3.69
CA HIS A 157 8.81 11.52 2.38
C HIS A 157 9.95 12.55 2.42
N TRP A 158 9.90 13.52 3.33
CA TRP A 158 10.90 14.57 3.38
C TRP A 158 12.27 14.09 3.83
N ILE A 159 12.36 13.10 4.70
CA ILE A 159 13.67 12.52 5.06
C ILE A 159 14.27 11.75 3.86
N THR A 160 13.46 11.14 3.01
CA THR A 160 13.93 10.52 1.77
C THR A 160 14.50 11.55 0.80
N VAL A 161 13.81 12.68 0.61
CA VAL A 161 14.33 13.83 -0.17
C VAL A 161 15.63 14.35 0.43
N ASN A 162 15.67 14.53 1.75
CA ASN A 162 16.87 15.03 2.43
C ASN A 162 18.09 14.11 2.23
N TYR A 163 17.91 12.79 2.33
CA TYR A 163 19.02 11.84 2.11
C TYR A 163 19.48 11.82 0.64
N ARG A 164 18.55 11.94 -0.30
CA ARG A 164 18.87 12.11 -1.72
C ARG A 164 19.73 13.33 -1.97
N GLU A 165 19.38 14.48 -1.39
CA GLU A 165 20.07 15.76 -1.63
C GLU A 165 21.34 15.93 -0.79
N SER A 166 21.38 15.38 0.43
CA SER A 166 22.50 15.58 1.36
C SER A 166 23.60 14.53 1.20
N TYR A 167 23.26 13.32 0.77
CA TYR A 167 24.18 12.18 0.70
C TYR A 167 24.27 11.56 -0.69
N ASP A 168 23.62 12.16 -1.69
CA ASP A 168 23.59 11.69 -3.08
C ASP A 168 23.06 10.25 -3.23
N LEU A 169 22.19 9.82 -2.32
CA LEU A 169 21.56 8.51 -2.41
C LEU A 169 20.56 8.45 -3.56
N HIS A 170 20.53 7.35 -4.30
CA HIS A 170 19.47 7.10 -5.28
C HIS A 170 18.16 6.74 -4.55
N ALA A 171 17.48 7.76 -3.99
CA ALA A 171 16.29 7.60 -3.18
C ALA A 171 15.07 8.25 -3.86
N THR A 172 14.03 7.47 -4.09
CA THR A 172 12.81 7.82 -4.83
C THR A 172 11.58 7.61 -3.97
N SER A 173 10.56 8.49 -4.08
CA SER A 173 9.29 8.31 -3.38
C SER A 173 8.11 8.19 -4.36
N GLY A 174 7.27 7.18 -4.17
CA GLY A 174 5.97 7.09 -4.81
C GLY A 174 4.87 7.65 -3.93
N ILE A 175 4.21 8.74 -4.33
CA ILE A 175 3.05 9.31 -3.64
C ILE A 175 1.82 8.53 -4.13
N LEU A 176 1.56 7.41 -3.45
CA LEU A 176 0.56 6.46 -3.89
C LEU A 176 -0.84 6.89 -3.45
N PHE A 177 -1.76 6.96 -4.39
CA PHE A 177 -3.18 7.04 -4.11
C PHE A 177 -3.71 5.67 -3.68
N ASN A 178 -4.97 5.60 -3.26
CA ASN A 178 -5.51 4.35 -2.75
C ASN A 178 -5.44 3.25 -3.82
N HIS A 179 -4.90 2.10 -3.46
CA HIS A 179 -4.78 0.97 -4.35
C HIS A 179 -5.18 -0.31 -3.63
N GLU A 180 -6.00 -1.07 -4.29
CA GLU A 180 -6.80 -2.12 -3.71
C GLU A 180 -6.59 -3.43 -4.46
N SER A 181 -6.95 -4.53 -3.83
CA SER A 181 -6.92 -5.85 -4.44
C SER A 181 -7.62 -6.90 -3.56
N PRO A 182 -7.79 -8.14 -4.02
CA PRO A 182 -8.20 -9.25 -3.18
C PRO A 182 -7.27 -9.53 -1.98
N ARG A 183 -6.05 -8.95 -1.97
CA ARG A 183 -5.08 -9.08 -0.86
C ARG A 183 -5.11 -7.91 0.12
N ARG A 184 -6.02 -6.96 -0.05
CA ARG A 184 -6.21 -5.85 0.89
C ARG A 184 -6.59 -6.38 2.27
N GLY A 185 -6.20 -5.67 3.35
CA GLY A 185 -6.65 -6.00 4.72
C GLY A 185 -8.16 -5.81 4.90
N LEU A 186 -8.80 -6.69 5.66
CA LEU A 186 -10.27 -6.65 5.91
C LEU A 186 -10.73 -5.40 6.67
N GLU A 187 -9.81 -4.70 7.34
CA GLU A 187 -10.06 -3.43 8.04
C GLU A 187 -10.28 -2.24 7.09
N PHE A 188 -9.83 -2.34 5.83
CA PHE A 188 -10.01 -1.28 4.84
C PHE A 188 -11.39 -1.34 4.20
N VAL A 189 -11.98 -0.16 3.94
CA VAL A 189 -13.38 -0.02 3.52
C VAL A 189 -13.71 -0.84 2.26
N THR A 190 -12.86 -0.84 1.27
CA THR A 190 -13.03 -1.59 0.02
C THR A 190 -13.15 -3.09 0.25
N ARG A 191 -12.18 -3.67 0.99
CA ARG A 191 -12.21 -5.09 1.31
C ARG A 191 -13.31 -5.44 2.30
N LYS A 192 -13.62 -4.53 3.24
CA LYS A 192 -14.78 -4.69 4.14
C LYS A 192 -16.07 -4.82 3.35
N ILE A 193 -16.23 -4.02 2.27
CA ILE A 193 -17.39 -4.09 1.40
C ILE A 193 -17.42 -5.42 0.64
N THR A 194 -16.38 -5.77 -0.10
CA THR A 194 -16.37 -6.96 -0.96
C THR A 194 -16.54 -8.26 -0.16
N HIS A 195 -15.85 -8.35 0.99
CA HIS A 195 -16.01 -9.48 1.91
C HIS A 195 -17.39 -9.51 2.56
N GLY A 196 -17.97 -8.33 2.93
CA GLY A 196 -19.33 -8.23 3.44
C GLY A 196 -20.37 -8.67 2.42
N VAL A 197 -20.23 -8.25 1.16
CA VAL A 197 -21.07 -8.69 0.03
C VAL A 197 -21.04 -10.21 -0.10
N ALA A 198 -19.85 -10.80 -0.09
CA ALA A 198 -19.70 -12.25 -0.20
C ALA A 198 -20.40 -12.99 0.95
N ARG A 199 -20.28 -12.51 2.18
CA ARG A 199 -20.93 -13.10 3.36
C ARG A 199 -22.45 -12.95 3.33
N ILE A 200 -22.95 -11.78 2.94
CA ILE A 200 -24.39 -11.52 2.80
C ILE A 200 -24.98 -12.43 1.72
N LYS A 201 -24.31 -12.55 0.56
CA LYS A 201 -24.76 -13.42 -0.54
C LYS A 201 -24.83 -14.89 -0.15
N GLN A 202 -23.95 -15.33 0.77
CA GLN A 202 -23.94 -16.69 1.32
C GLN A 202 -24.87 -16.86 2.54
N GLY A 203 -25.63 -15.83 2.93
CA GLY A 203 -26.55 -15.88 4.06
C GLY A 203 -25.88 -15.92 5.44
N LEU A 204 -24.60 -15.51 5.54
CA LEU A 204 -23.84 -15.49 6.80
C LEU A 204 -24.03 -14.19 7.57
N ASP A 205 -24.31 -13.10 6.88
CA ASP A 205 -24.56 -11.77 7.47
C ASP A 205 -25.84 -11.20 6.86
N THR A 206 -26.50 -10.30 7.62
CA THR A 206 -27.75 -9.62 7.21
C THR A 206 -27.58 -8.14 6.99
N GLU A 207 -26.47 -7.56 7.41
CA GLU A 207 -26.16 -6.13 7.26
C GLU A 207 -24.65 -5.89 7.14
N LEU A 208 -24.30 -4.76 6.54
CA LEU A 208 -22.93 -4.25 6.45
C LEU A 208 -22.89 -2.81 7.00
N ARG A 209 -22.15 -2.60 8.11
CA ARG A 209 -22.02 -1.27 8.73
C ARG A 209 -20.80 -0.53 8.18
N LEU A 210 -21.04 0.66 7.62
CA LEU A 210 -20.03 1.53 7.04
C LEU A 210 -20.10 2.93 7.63
N GLY A 211 -19.04 3.74 7.45
CA GLY A 211 -19.01 5.14 7.82
C GLY A 211 -19.60 6.06 6.74
N ASN A 212 -18.84 7.09 6.36
CA ASN A 212 -19.24 8.07 5.35
C ASN A 212 -19.26 7.46 3.93
N LEU A 213 -20.45 7.33 3.35
CA LEU A 213 -20.65 6.80 1.99
C LEU A 213 -20.29 7.82 0.91
N GLU A 214 -20.23 9.11 1.23
CA GLU A 214 -19.96 10.18 0.26
C GLU A 214 -18.46 10.49 0.13
N ALA A 215 -17.60 9.90 0.97
CA ALA A 215 -16.17 10.07 0.87
C ALA A 215 -15.67 9.56 -0.50
N GLN A 216 -14.91 10.42 -1.20
CA GLN A 216 -14.40 10.12 -2.53
C GLN A 216 -12.91 9.78 -2.51
N ARG A 217 -12.52 8.74 -3.24
CA ARG A 217 -11.14 8.30 -3.36
C ARG A 217 -10.82 7.90 -4.80
N ASP A 218 -9.59 8.15 -5.17
CA ASP A 218 -8.97 7.60 -6.36
C ASP A 218 -8.49 6.17 -5.99
N TRP A 219 -9.16 5.15 -6.53
CA TRP A 219 -8.85 3.74 -6.28
C TRP A 219 -8.30 3.07 -7.53
N GLY A 220 -7.07 2.56 -7.44
CA GLY A 220 -6.46 1.75 -8.48
C GLY A 220 -6.21 0.31 -8.04
N PHE A 221 -5.69 -0.51 -8.94
CA PHE A 221 -5.29 -1.89 -8.66
C PHE A 221 -3.85 -1.97 -8.16
N ALA A 222 -3.62 -2.67 -7.05
CA ALA A 222 -2.29 -2.77 -6.43
C ALA A 222 -1.22 -3.36 -7.38
N GLY A 223 -1.59 -4.29 -8.26
CA GLY A 223 -0.70 -4.84 -9.27
C GLY A 223 -0.17 -3.80 -10.27
N ASP A 224 -1.00 -2.81 -10.64
CA ASP A 224 -0.57 -1.71 -11.49
C ASP A 224 0.40 -0.78 -10.74
N TYR A 225 0.15 -0.55 -9.43
CA TYR A 225 0.96 0.35 -8.61
C TYR A 225 2.36 -0.20 -8.32
N VAL A 226 2.51 -1.51 -8.10
CA VAL A 226 3.85 -2.09 -7.90
C VAL A 226 4.70 -2.04 -9.17
N GLU A 227 4.08 -2.03 -10.36
CA GLU A 227 4.80 -1.76 -11.61
C GLU A 227 5.40 -0.35 -11.63
N ALA A 228 4.67 0.67 -11.13
CA ALA A 228 5.23 2.02 -10.98
C ALA A 228 6.41 2.04 -10.00
N MET A 229 6.32 1.35 -8.86
CA MET A 229 7.40 1.26 -7.89
C MET A 229 8.69 0.70 -8.53
N TYR A 230 8.55 -0.38 -9.30
CA TYR A 230 9.65 -0.97 -10.05
C TYR A 230 10.24 0.04 -11.05
N LEU A 231 9.41 0.66 -11.89
CA LEU A 231 9.84 1.59 -12.93
C LEU A 231 10.57 2.82 -12.37
N MET A 232 10.20 3.28 -11.17
CA MET A 232 10.86 4.40 -10.51
C MET A 232 12.32 4.09 -10.18
N LEU A 233 12.63 2.88 -9.73
CA LEU A 233 14.01 2.48 -9.43
C LEU A 233 14.84 2.15 -10.68
N GLN A 234 14.20 2.01 -11.86
CA GLN A 234 14.93 1.83 -13.12
C GLN A 234 15.39 3.15 -13.74
N GLN A 235 14.97 4.31 -13.18
CA GLN A 235 15.40 5.62 -13.68
C GLN A 235 16.85 5.93 -13.27
N ASP A 236 17.60 6.61 -14.12
CA ASP A 236 18.97 7.05 -13.82
C ASP A 236 18.99 8.16 -12.75
N THR A 237 17.95 8.99 -12.69
CA THR A 237 17.84 10.09 -11.74
C THR A 237 16.66 9.85 -10.79
N PRO A 238 16.91 9.81 -9.46
CA PRO A 238 15.85 9.63 -8.49
C PRO A 238 14.93 10.84 -8.43
N ALA A 239 13.62 10.61 -8.30
CA ALA A 239 12.61 11.65 -8.20
C ALA A 239 11.36 11.14 -7.46
N ASP A 240 10.44 12.05 -7.14
CA ASP A 240 9.16 11.71 -6.54
C ASP A 240 8.08 11.67 -7.62
N TYR A 241 7.12 10.75 -7.51
CA TYR A 241 6.06 10.55 -8.49
C TYR A 241 4.72 10.34 -7.81
N VAL A 242 3.69 11.07 -8.29
CA VAL A 242 2.29 10.74 -7.99
C VAL A 242 1.89 9.52 -8.81
N VAL A 243 1.30 8.53 -8.14
CA VAL A 243 0.73 7.32 -8.76
C VAL A 243 -0.74 7.26 -8.41
N SER A 244 -1.59 7.42 -9.42
CA SER A 244 -3.04 7.54 -9.29
C SER A 244 -3.73 7.12 -10.58
N THR A 245 -5.04 6.85 -10.50
CA THR A 245 -5.86 6.62 -11.71
C THR A 245 -6.29 7.93 -12.36
N GLY A 246 -6.38 9.02 -11.58
CA GLY A 246 -6.94 10.31 -12.00
C GLY A 246 -8.46 10.35 -11.96
N GLU A 247 -9.12 9.29 -11.49
CA GLU A 247 -10.57 9.19 -11.35
C GLU A 247 -10.94 9.00 -9.88
N THR A 248 -12.07 9.55 -9.46
CA THR A 248 -12.58 9.39 -8.10
C THR A 248 -13.94 8.73 -8.10
N HIS A 249 -14.15 7.87 -7.10
CA HIS A 249 -15.41 7.21 -6.85
C HIS A 249 -15.78 7.34 -5.38
N SER A 250 -17.07 7.42 -5.07
CA SER A 250 -17.56 7.41 -3.71
C SER A 250 -17.61 6.00 -3.14
N VAL A 251 -17.62 5.89 -1.81
CA VAL A 251 -17.88 4.61 -1.12
C VAL A 251 -19.25 4.06 -1.53
N ARG A 252 -20.22 4.95 -1.80
CA ARG A 252 -21.55 4.59 -2.32
C ARG A 252 -21.47 3.89 -3.66
N GLU A 253 -20.77 4.49 -4.65
CA GLU A 253 -20.56 3.88 -5.98
C GLU A 253 -19.85 2.52 -5.87
N PHE A 254 -18.89 2.40 -4.94
CA PHE A 254 -18.24 1.12 -4.69
C PHE A 254 -19.24 0.07 -4.20
N CYS A 255 -20.15 0.43 -3.27
CA CYS A 255 -21.23 -0.46 -2.83
C CYS A 255 -22.18 -0.82 -3.97
N GLU A 256 -22.59 0.14 -4.79
CA GLU A 256 -23.49 -0.09 -5.94
C GLU A 256 -22.91 -1.13 -6.90
N VAL A 257 -21.64 -0.99 -7.27
CA VAL A 257 -20.96 -1.95 -8.16
C VAL A 257 -20.80 -3.31 -7.47
N ALA A 258 -20.35 -3.34 -6.22
CA ALA A 258 -20.06 -4.59 -5.51
C ALA A 258 -21.32 -5.43 -5.24
N PHE A 259 -22.39 -4.82 -4.75
CA PHE A 259 -23.68 -5.51 -4.50
C PHE A 259 -24.37 -5.86 -5.81
N GLY A 260 -24.39 -4.93 -6.78
CA GLY A 260 -24.98 -5.15 -8.09
C GLY A 260 -24.36 -6.34 -8.83
N HIS A 261 -23.05 -6.55 -8.70
CA HIS A 261 -22.34 -7.69 -9.31
C HIS A 261 -22.90 -9.06 -8.88
N VAL A 262 -23.37 -9.17 -7.64
CA VAL A 262 -23.99 -10.42 -7.13
C VAL A 262 -25.52 -10.40 -7.15
N GLY A 263 -26.13 -9.38 -7.80
CA GLY A 263 -27.59 -9.25 -7.93
C GLY A 263 -28.30 -8.89 -6.62
N LEU A 264 -27.67 -8.04 -5.79
CA LEU A 264 -28.23 -7.49 -4.54
C LEU A 264 -28.33 -5.96 -4.65
N ASP A 265 -29.28 -5.36 -3.94
CA ASP A 265 -29.37 -3.91 -3.75
C ASP A 265 -28.66 -3.52 -2.45
N TYR A 266 -27.59 -2.72 -2.53
CA TYR A 266 -26.83 -2.28 -1.35
C TYR A 266 -27.70 -1.56 -0.31
N GLN A 267 -28.78 -0.86 -0.74
CA GLN A 267 -29.65 -0.11 0.15
C GLN A 267 -30.40 -1.00 1.14
N GLU A 268 -30.60 -2.27 0.82
CA GLU A 268 -31.24 -3.24 1.71
C GLU A 268 -30.30 -3.72 2.84
N PHE A 269 -28.97 -3.61 2.65
CA PHE A 269 -27.98 -4.24 3.54
C PHE A 269 -27.00 -3.26 4.17
N VAL A 270 -26.75 -2.09 3.56
CA VAL A 270 -25.76 -1.14 4.07
C VAL A 270 -26.39 -0.19 5.09
N VAL A 271 -25.81 -0.19 6.29
CA VAL A 271 -26.21 0.70 7.39
C VAL A 271 -25.05 1.64 7.69
N GLN A 272 -25.32 2.96 7.70
CA GLN A 272 -24.33 3.95 8.17
C GLN A 272 -24.23 3.90 9.69
N ASP A 273 -22.99 3.88 10.22
CA ASP A 273 -22.71 3.85 11.65
C ASP A 273 -21.63 4.90 11.97
N GLU A 274 -21.95 5.84 12.85
CA GLU A 274 -21.07 6.96 13.23
C GLU A 274 -19.74 6.51 13.85
N LYS A 275 -19.68 5.29 14.41
CA LYS A 275 -18.44 4.72 14.96
C LYS A 275 -17.32 4.57 13.92
N PHE A 276 -17.67 4.51 12.64
CA PHE A 276 -16.72 4.38 11.53
C PHE A 276 -16.36 5.71 10.88
N PHE A 277 -16.86 6.84 11.39
CA PHE A 277 -16.42 8.16 10.93
C PHE A 277 -15.05 8.50 11.53
N ARG A 278 -14.20 9.13 10.74
CA ARG A 278 -12.88 9.57 11.20
C ARG A 278 -12.99 10.86 12.00
N PRO A 279 -12.14 11.07 13.03
CA PRO A 279 -12.11 12.33 13.79
C PRO A 279 -11.80 13.55 12.90
N ALA A 280 -11.04 13.36 11.84
CA ALA A 280 -10.73 14.38 10.83
C ALA A 280 -10.83 13.73 9.44
N GLU A 281 -11.92 13.98 8.74
CA GLU A 281 -12.18 13.39 7.43
C GLU A 281 -11.33 14.04 6.34
N VAL A 282 -11.03 13.25 5.32
CA VAL A 282 -10.46 13.69 4.05
C VAL A 282 -11.55 13.47 3.00
N GLU A 283 -12.08 14.55 2.45
CA GLU A 283 -13.28 14.51 1.60
C GLU A 283 -12.96 14.03 0.19
N LEU A 284 -11.91 14.56 -0.42
CA LEU A 284 -11.55 14.30 -1.83
C LEU A 284 -10.03 14.11 -1.99
N LEU A 285 -9.65 13.00 -2.61
CA LEU A 285 -8.30 12.77 -3.10
C LEU A 285 -8.38 12.30 -4.55
N VAL A 286 -7.75 13.05 -5.47
CA VAL A 286 -7.60 12.69 -6.89
C VAL A 286 -6.22 13.14 -7.36
N GLY A 287 -5.42 12.21 -7.89
CA GLY A 287 -4.04 12.48 -8.27
C GLY A 287 -3.86 12.87 -9.73
N ASP A 288 -2.85 13.69 -9.99
CA ASP A 288 -2.33 13.96 -11.34
C ASP A 288 -1.05 13.14 -11.56
N ALA A 289 -1.20 11.99 -12.21
CA ALA A 289 -0.09 11.08 -12.53
C ALA A 289 0.66 11.44 -13.84
N THR A 290 0.51 12.65 -14.36
CA THR A 290 1.13 13.08 -15.63
C THR A 290 2.64 12.84 -15.66
N LYS A 291 3.34 13.08 -14.55
CA LYS A 291 4.79 12.81 -14.45
C LYS A 291 5.11 11.31 -14.55
N ALA A 292 4.38 10.46 -13.84
CA ALA A 292 4.54 9.01 -13.96
C ALA A 292 4.24 8.52 -15.39
N HIS A 293 3.21 9.05 -16.03
CA HIS A 293 2.88 8.72 -17.43
C HIS A 293 4.01 9.11 -18.40
N THR A 294 4.56 10.32 -18.25
CA THR A 294 5.53 10.88 -19.23
C THR A 294 6.94 10.37 -19.02
N VAL A 295 7.37 10.22 -17.75
CA VAL A 295 8.75 9.83 -17.42
C VAL A 295 8.90 8.32 -17.32
N LEU A 296 7.98 7.63 -16.63
CA LEU A 296 8.05 6.19 -16.42
C LEU A 296 7.36 5.39 -17.53
N GLY A 297 6.52 6.03 -18.35
CA GLY A 297 5.64 5.35 -19.31
C GLY A 297 4.52 4.53 -18.61
N TRP A 298 4.34 4.72 -17.30
CA TRP A 298 3.37 4.00 -16.51
C TRP A 298 1.94 4.56 -16.70
N LYS A 299 0.97 3.65 -16.77
CA LYS A 299 -0.47 3.98 -16.75
C LYS A 299 -1.23 2.91 -15.97
N PRO A 300 -2.30 3.27 -15.24
CA PRO A 300 -3.20 2.27 -14.67
C PRO A 300 -3.85 1.46 -15.80
N LYS A 301 -3.99 0.15 -15.59
CA LYS A 301 -4.52 -0.79 -16.60
C LYS A 301 -5.90 -1.30 -16.23
N THR A 302 -6.20 -1.34 -14.92
CA THR A 302 -7.40 -1.95 -14.37
C THR A 302 -8.46 -0.88 -14.09
N PRO A 303 -9.60 -0.87 -14.81
CA PRO A 303 -10.71 0.05 -14.55
C PRO A 303 -11.36 -0.18 -13.19
N PHE A 304 -11.98 0.85 -12.61
CA PHE A 304 -12.64 0.78 -11.30
C PHE A 304 -13.64 -0.37 -11.19
N THR A 305 -14.53 -0.53 -12.17
CA THR A 305 -15.54 -1.60 -12.13
C THR A 305 -14.90 -2.99 -12.14
N GLU A 306 -13.85 -3.20 -12.93
CA GLU A 306 -13.12 -4.47 -12.98
C GLU A 306 -12.39 -4.75 -11.65
N LEU A 307 -11.80 -3.74 -11.04
CA LEU A 307 -11.19 -3.83 -9.72
C LEU A 307 -12.21 -4.31 -8.68
N VAL A 308 -13.37 -3.64 -8.61
CA VAL A 308 -14.42 -3.95 -7.62
C VAL A 308 -14.97 -5.37 -7.83
N THR A 309 -15.34 -5.71 -9.07
CA THR A 309 -15.92 -7.03 -9.38
C THR A 309 -14.92 -8.15 -9.13
N GLY A 310 -13.66 -7.98 -9.52
CA GLY A 310 -12.60 -8.97 -9.25
C GLY A 310 -12.33 -9.18 -7.76
N MET A 311 -12.43 -8.12 -6.95
CA MET A 311 -12.34 -8.25 -5.49
C MET A 311 -13.55 -9.00 -4.91
N VAL A 312 -14.78 -8.75 -5.41
CA VAL A 312 -15.98 -9.47 -4.99
C VAL A 312 -15.89 -10.95 -5.34
N GLU A 313 -15.48 -11.29 -6.57
CA GLU A 313 -15.32 -12.68 -7.01
C GLU A 313 -14.34 -13.46 -6.12
N ALA A 314 -13.16 -12.85 -5.85
CA ALA A 314 -12.16 -13.45 -4.98
C ALA A 314 -12.69 -13.68 -3.54
N ASP A 315 -13.47 -12.74 -3.00
CA ASP A 315 -14.09 -12.91 -1.68
C ASP A 315 -15.22 -13.96 -1.69
N MET A 316 -16.01 -14.04 -2.75
CA MET A 316 -17.02 -15.09 -2.94
C MET A 316 -16.38 -16.49 -2.92
N ASP A 317 -15.27 -16.65 -3.65
CA ASP A 317 -14.53 -17.91 -3.68
C ASP A 317 -13.94 -18.27 -2.30
N GLN A 318 -13.33 -17.27 -1.62
CA GLN A 318 -12.75 -17.48 -0.30
C GLN A 318 -13.79 -17.87 0.75
N VAL A 319 -14.94 -17.17 0.79
CA VAL A 319 -16.04 -17.47 1.73
C VAL A 319 -16.63 -18.84 1.43
N SER A 320 -16.86 -19.15 0.15
CA SER A 320 -17.40 -20.45 -0.27
C SER A 320 -16.44 -21.60 0.07
N ALA A 321 -15.14 -21.42 -0.09
CA ALA A 321 -14.12 -22.41 0.29
C ALA A 321 -14.11 -22.67 1.80
N LYS A 322 -14.21 -21.61 2.61
CA LYS A 322 -14.29 -21.72 4.08
C LYS A 322 -15.55 -22.46 4.52
N LEU A 323 -16.71 -22.22 3.90
CA LEU A 323 -17.95 -22.93 4.21
C LEU A 323 -17.83 -24.44 3.88
N ARG A 324 -17.27 -24.78 2.72
CA ARG A 324 -17.03 -26.19 2.35
C ARG A 324 -16.07 -26.92 3.29
N ALA A 325 -15.11 -26.22 3.88
CA ALA A 325 -14.16 -26.80 4.82
C ALA A 325 -14.78 -27.04 6.23
N LEU A 326 -15.92 -26.43 6.53
CA LEU A 326 -16.64 -26.55 7.81
C LEU A 326 -17.83 -27.53 7.73
N SER A 327 -18.28 -27.90 6.54
CA SER A 327 -19.32 -28.89 6.25
C SER A 327 -18.74 -30.29 6.13
#